data_a261eaabe1d0e5c5a0efe23c49d5d401
#
_entry.id   a261eaabe1d0e5c5a0efe23c49d5d401
#
_cell.length_a   1.000
_cell.length_b   1.000
_cell.length_c   1.000
_cell.angle_alpha   90.00
_cell.angle_beta   90.00
_cell.angle_gamma   90.00
#
_symmetry.space_group_name_H-M   'P 1'
#
loop_
_entity.id
_entity.type
_entity.pdbx_description
1 polymer ?
#
loop_
_entity_poly.entity_id
_entity_poly.type
_entity_poly.pdbx_seq_one_letter_code
_entity_poly.pdbx_strand_id
1 'polypeptide(L)'
;DSYSPSISADGRFVAFESDADNLVLGDTNNRKDIFVRDTLANTTTLVSVSSSGDRAIGFDFFPGSRSPSISADGRFVAFSSDAINLVPGDTNYDEAIFVRDTLAKTTTLVSVSGAGDRGNRYSLSPSISADGRFVAFYSDATNLVPGDTNNSGDIFVVDLTSTPGGINNSPNAINGTNGNDNLTGTNGNDTINGLAGDDVLTGLRGNDIINGGDGSDNLSGGKGFDTLNGGLGNDILVGGVGNDVFVLGGGLGVDTISDFANSQDTIQLINGLTFGQLSISPGTDGTLIRVASSGEVLASLIGVAPNLIGPEDFLSV
;
A
#
# COMPACT_ATOMS: atom_id res chain seq x y z
N ASP A 1 32.65 10.44 -4.84
CA ASP A 1 33.17 9.04 -4.80
C ASP A 1 31.99 8.05 -4.80
N SER A 2 32.25 6.78 -5.22
CA SER A 2 31.24 5.70 -5.23
C SER A 2 31.74 4.49 -4.46
N TYR A 3 30.82 3.81 -3.73
CA TYR A 3 31.16 2.75 -2.78
C TYR A 3 30.11 1.65 -2.77
N SER A 4 30.37 0.57 -2.03
CA SER A 4 29.45 -0.51 -1.67
C SER A 4 28.70 -1.10 -2.87
N PRO A 5 29.38 -1.60 -3.91
CA PRO A 5 28.70 -2.16 -5.07
C PRO A 5 28.02 -3.49 -4.76
N SER A 6 26.82 -3.69 -5.33
CA SER A 6 26.07 -4.94 -5.33
C SER A 6 25.59 -5.22 -6.75
N ILE A 7 25.70 -6.47 -7.22
CA ILE A 7 25.48 -6.84 -8.61
C ILE A 7 24.41 -7.94 -8.76
N SER A 8 23.57 -7.83 -9.79
CA SER A 8 22.58 -8.85 -10.16
C SER A 8 23.26 -10.15 -10.64
N ALA A 9 22.52 -11.27 -10.61
CA ALA A 9 23.08 -12.58 -10.92
C ALA A 9 23.60 -12.68 -12.37
N ASP A 10 23.01 -11.97 -13.31
CA ASP A 10 23.43 -11.92 -14.71
C ASP A 10 24.52 -10.88 -14.99
N GLY A 11 24.95 -10.10 -13.98
CA GLY A 11 25.95 -9.05 -14.09
C GLY A 11 25.46 -7.78 -14.80
N ARG A 12 24.19 -7.69 -15.16
CA ARG A 12 23.63 -6.56 -15.89
C ARG A 12 23.43 -5.33 -15.03
N PHE A 13 22.89 -5.49 -13.82
CA PHE A 13 22.55 -4.39 -12.94
C PHE A 13 23.54 -4.27 -11.80
N VAL A 14 24.07 -3.07 -11.56
CA VAL A 14 24.97 -2.78 -10.46
C VAL A 14 24.38 -1.67 -9.62
N ALA A 15 24.01 -1.97 -8.38
CA ALA A 15 23.62 -0.98 -7.38
C ALA A 15 24.87 -0.47 -6.65
N PHE A 16 24.93 0.80 -6.36
CA PHE A 16 26.04 1.43 -5.62
C PHE A 16 25.60 2.72 -4.94
N GLU A 17 26.31 3.14 -3.91
CA GLU A 17 26.15 4.43 -3.29
C GLU A 17 27.16 5.45 -3.86
N SER A 18 26.77 6.72 -3.97
CA SER A 18 27.67 7.78 -4.46
C SER A 18 27.30 9.14 -3.90
N ASP A 19 28.35 9.98 -3.67
CA ASP A 19 28.24 11.40 -3.34
C ASP A 19 28.24 12.28 -4.60
N ALA A 20 28.25 11.69 -5.79
CA ALA A 20 28.38 12.45 -7.04
C ALA A 20 27.04 13.01 -7.51
N ASP A 21 26.97 14.30 -7.71
CA ASP A 21 25.81 15.09 -8.15
C ASP A 21 25.58 15.10 -9.67
N ASN A 22 26.45 14.44 -10.43
CA ASN A 22 26.44 14.46 -11.90
C ASN A 22 26.14 13.10 -12.55
N LEU A 23 25.75 12.07 -11.77
CA LEU A 23 25.42 10.74 -12.31
C LEU A 23 24.04 10.72 -12.99
N VAL A 24 23.12 11.54 -12.51
CA VAL A 24 21.79 11.75 -13.10
C VAL A 24 21.44 13.24 -13.12
N LEU A 25 20.59 13.63 -14.08
CA LEU A 25 20.17 15.04 -14.18
C LEU A 25 19.38 15.46 -12.95
N GLY A 26 19.70 16.66 -12.44
CA GLY A 26 19.00 17.32 -11.34
C GLY A 26 19.34 16.73 -9.97
N ASP A 27 20.39 15.96 -9.81
CA ASP A 27 20.92 15.61 -8.51
C ASP A 27 21.59 16.84 -7.88
N THR A 28 20.96 17.39 -6.85
CA THR A 28 21.36 18.66 -6.23
C THR A 28 21.29 18.64 -4.70
N ASN A 29 21.09 17.45 -4.10
CA ASN A 29 20.92 17.33 -2.66
C ASN A 29 22.24 17.33 -1.87
N ASN A 30 23.40 17.21 -2.56
CA ASN A 30 24.74 17.10 -1.95
C ASN A 30 24.86 15.99 -0.91
N ARG A 31 24.14 14.86 -1.12
CA ARG A 31 24.09 13.74 -0.19
C ARG A 31 24.47 12.45 -0.90
N LYS A 32 24.78 11.43 -0.11
CA LYS A 32 24.89 10.09 -0.66
C LYS A 32 23.54 9.58 -1.10
N ASP A 33 23.51 9.08 -2.31
CA ASP A 33 22.36 8.49 -2.96
C ASP A 33 22.65 7.08 -3.46
N ILE A 34 21.60 6.29 -3.67
CA ILE A 34 21.69 4.96 -4.25
C ILE A 34 21.36 5.05 -5.73
N PHE A 35 22.23 4.45 -6.53
CA PHE A 35 22.10 4.36 -7.98
C PHE A 35 22.10 2.92 -8.45
N VAL A 36 21.45 2.65 -9.57
CA VAL A 36 21.57 1.41 -10.34
C VAL A 36 22.07 1.71 -11.73
N ARG A 37 23.14 1.05 -12.11
CA ARG A 37 23.67 1.06 -13.48
C ARG A 37 23.17 -0.17 -14.23
N ASP A 38 22.44 0.01 -15.32
CA ASP A 38 22.19 -1.02 -16.32
C ASP A 38 23.35 -1.02 -17.33
N THR A 39 24.17 -2.04 -17.28
CA THR A 39 25.37 -2.16 -18.13
C THR A 39 25.02 -2.42 -19.60
N LEU A 40 23.87 -3.05 -19.86
CA LEU A 40 23.39 -3.34 -21.21
C LEU A 40 22.75 -2.10 -21.88
N ALA A 41 21.83 -1.43 -21.16
CA ALA A 41 21.20 -0.21 -21.63
C ALA A 41 22.12 1.01 -21.55
N ASN A 42 23.24 0.90 -20.84
CA ASN A 42 24.20 1.98 -20.58
C ASN A 42 23.57 3.20 -19.85
N THR A 43 22.59 2.96 -18.96
CA THR A 43 21.86 3.98 -18.21
C THR A 43 22.16 3.90 -16.71
N THR A 44 22.12 5.05 -16.03
CA THR A 44 22.19 5.14 -14.58
C THR A 44 20.87 5.72 -14.06
N THR A 45 20.30 5.10 -13.05
CA THR A 45 19.02 5.51 -12.45
C THR A 45 19.21 5.75 -10.96
N LEU A 46 18.62 6.81 -10.43
CA LEU A 46 18.53 7.09 -9.01
C LEU A 46 17.46 6.18 -8.37
N VAL A 47 17.81 5.55 -7.25
CA VAL A 47 16.99 4.56 -6.54
C VAL A 47 16.49 5.10 -5.21
N SER A 48 17.26 5.95 -4.52
CA SER A 48 16.89 6.60 -3.26
C SER A 48 15.85 7.70 -3.47
N VAL A 49 14.67 7.31 -3.93
CA VAL A 49 13.53 8.21 -4.22
C VAL A 49 12.24 7.65 -3.63
N SER A 50 11.28 8.52 -3.35
CA SER A 50 9.92 8.13 -2.96
C SER A 50 9.19 7.40 -4.09
N SER A 51 8.01 6.86 -3.81
CA SER A 51 7.16 6.26 -4.86
C SER A 51 6.67 7.31 -5.88
N SER A 52 6.57 8.59 -5.50
CA SER A 52 6.31 9.71 -6.43
C SER A 52 7.54 10.16 -7.22
N GLY A 53 8.72 9.64 -6.90
CA GLY A 53 9.98 9.98 -7.56
C GLY A 53 10.71 11.16 -6.92
N ASP A 54 10.27 11.61 -5.74
CA ASP A 54 10.95 12.68 -5.00
C ASP A 54 12.25 12.16 -4.39
N ARG A 55 13.29 12.96 -4.44
CA ARG A 55 14.61 12.64 -3.90
C ARG A 55 14.60 12.55 -2.38
N ALA A 56 15.47 11.71 -1.85
CA ALA A 56 15.70 11.59 -0.42
C ALA A 56 16.04 12.94 0.22
N ILE A 57 15.33 13.33 1.27
CA ILE A 57 15.54 14.51 2.08
C ILE A 57 15.86 14.07 3.51
N GLY A 58 16.98 14.51 4.07
CA GLY A 58 17.39 14.24 5.43
C GLY A 58 18.23 15.39 5.98
N PHE A 59 18.82 15.24 7.16
CA PHE A 59 19.68 16.27 7.76
C PHE A 59 21.09 16.30 7.15
N ASP A 60 21.67 17.49 7.03
CA ASP A 60 23.02 17.72 6.48
C ASP A 60 24.15 17.02 7.24
N PHE A 61 23.91 16.62 8.49
CA PHE A 61 24.90 15.93 9.33
C PHE A 61 24.88 14.39 9.20
N PHE A 62 23.91 13.81 8.51
CA PHE A 62 23.76 12.37 8.32
C PHE A 62 24.16 11.95 6.89
N PRO A 63 24.64 10.72 6.72
CA PRO A 63 25.32 10.30 5.49
C PRO A 63 24.39 10.11 4.26
N GLY A 64 23.06 10.22 4.38
CA GLY A 64 22.14 9.95 3.28
C GLY A 64 21.81 8.48 3.11
N SER A 65 21.62 8.04 1.86
CA SER A 65 21.29 6.65 1.55
C SER A 65 22.55 5.82 1.27
N ARG A 66 22.63 4.60 1.81
CA ARG A 66 23.86 3.78 1.74
C ARG A 66 23.60 2.25 1.78
N SER A 67 24.69 1.50 1.59
CA SER A 67 24.74 0.04 1.70
C SER A 67 23.69 -0.68 0.85
N PRO A 68 23.65 -0.46 -0.48
CA PRO A 68 22.68 -1.14 -1.33
C PRO A 68 22.93 -2.62 -1.46
N SER A 69 21.84 -3.39 -1.56
CA SER A 69 21.82 -4.81 -1.91
C SER A 69 20.74 -5.04 -2.96
N ILE A 70 21.11 -5.72 -4.07
CA ILE A 70 20.22 -5.91 -5.23
C ILE A 70 19.83 -7.37 -5.41
N SER A 71 18.57 -7.62 -5.80
CA SER A 71 18.07 -8.96 -6.14
C SER A 71 18.73 -9.54 -7.41
N ALA A 72 18.64 -10.85 -7.60
CA ALA A 72 19.28 -11.54 -8.71
C ALA A 72 18.83 -11.04 -10.09
N ASP A 73 17.57 -10.62 -10.23
CA ASP A 73 16.96 -10.07 -11.44
C ASP A 73 17.19 -8.56 -11.62
N GLY A 74 17.81 -7.88 -10.64
CA GLY A 74 18.06 -6.44 -10.66
C GLY A 74 16.83 -5.58 -10.35
N ARG A 75 15.68 -6.17 -10.02
CA ARG A 75 14.42 -5.47 -9.80
C ARG A 75 14.37 -4.78 -8.45
N PHE A 76 14.75 -5.47 -7.38
CA PHE A 76 14.63 -4.97 -6.02
C PHE A 76 15.97 -4.51 -5.48
N VAL A 77 16.00 -3.32 -4.89
CA VAL A 77 17.17 -2.75 -4.23
C VAL A 77 16.84 -2.39 -2.80
N ALA A 78 17.44 -3.12 -1.85
CA ALA A 78 17.38 -2.79 -0.44
C ALA A 78 18.52 -1.79 -0.11
N PHE A 79 18.25 -0.82 0.74
CA PHE A 79 19.25 0.18 1.18
C PHE A 79 18.86 0.77 2.54
N SER A 80 19.82 1.34 3.25
CA SER A 80 19.54 2.12 4.46
C SER A 80 19.50 3.62 4.12
N SER A 81 18.67 4.38 4.82
CA SER A 81 18.55 5.83 4.64
C SER A 81 18.01 6.53 5.89
N ASP A 82 18.49 7.75 6.15
CA ASP A 82 17.98 8.70 7.15
C ASP A 82 16.90 9.66 6.58
N ALA A 83 16.48 9.42 5.35
CA ALA A 83 15.51 10.30 4.69
C ALA A 83 14.10 10.14 5.28
N ILE A 84 13.41 11.29 5.43
CA ILE A 84 12.06 11.37 6.03
C ILE A 84 10.93 11.42 5.01
N ASN A 85 11.25 11.39 3.73
CA ASN A 85 10.26 11.57 2.64
C ASN A 85 10.20 10.40 1.66
N LEU A 86 10.92 9.32 1.91
CA LEU A 86 10.89 8.14 1.02
C LEU A 86 9.54 7.41 1.10
N VAL A 87 8.90 7.46 2.26
CA VAL A 87 7.53 6.95 2.46
C VAL A 87 6.67 8.00 3.17
N PRO A 88 5.34 8.04 2.93
CA PRO A 88 4.45 8.97 3.60
C PRO A 88 4.46 8.80 5.12
N GLY A 89 4.43 9.93 5.85
CA GLY A 89 4.34 9.94 7.32
C GLY A 89 5.62 9.58 8.06
N ASP A 90 6.73 9.37 7.35
CA ASP A 90 8.03 9.20 8.00
C ASP A 90 8.53 10.55 8.53
N THR A 91 8.69 10.64 9.83
CA THR A 91 9.18 11.85 10.52
C THR A 91 10.40 11.57 11.39
N ASN A 92 10.90 10.33 11.37
CA ASN A 92 12.05 9.93 12.17
C ASN A 92 13.32 9.98 11.32
N TYR A 93 14.35 10.62 11.83
CA TYR A 93 15.66 10.77 11.18
C TYR A 93 16.64 9.64 11.51
N ASP A 94 16.24 8.67 12.32
CA ASP A 94 17.04 7.47 12.51
C ASP A 94 17.12 6.69 11.19
N GLU A 95 18.26 6.10 10.91
CA GLU A 95 18.46 5.33 9.70
C GLU A 95 17.57 4.09 9.69
N ALA A 96 16.86 3.87 8.60
CA ALA A 96 15.93 2.77 8.42
C ALA A 96 16.21 2.01 7.12
N ILE A 97 15.64 0.83 6.98
CA ILE A 97 15.78 0.02 5.77
C ILE A 97 14.60 0.22 4.85
N PHE A 98 14.93 0.52 3.60
CA PHE A 98 13.99 0.68 2.51
C PHE A 98 14.27 -0.33 1.40
N VAL A 99 13.23 -0.68 0.64
CA VAL A 99 13.35 -1.44 -0.61
C VAL A 99 12.69 -0.65 -1.72
N ARG A 100 13.41 -0.49 -2.82
CA ARG A 100 12.90 0.04 -4.08
C ARG A 100 12.59 -1.08 -5.04
N ASP A 101 11.36 -1.18 -5.50
CA ASP A 101 11.01 -1.92 -6.71
C ASP A 101 11.26 -1.00 -7.92
N THR A 102 12.27 -1.29 -8.71
CA THR A 102 12.66 -0.46 -9.86
C THR A 102 11.67 -0.56 -11.02
N LEU A 103 10.91 -1.66 -11.11
CA LEU A 103 9.89 -1.89 -12.14
C LEU A 103 8.57 -1.20 -11.77
N ALA A 104 8.05 -1.46 -10.58
CA ALA A 104 6.83 -0.84 -10.08
C ALA A 104 7.01 0.63 -9.67
N LYS A 105 8.25 1.07 -9.49
CA LYS A 105 8.63 2.41 -9.03
C LYS A 105 8.10 2.75 -7.63
N THR A 106 7.98 1.76 -6.75
CA THR A 106 7.56 1.92 -5.36
C THR A 106 8.74 1.84 -4.40
N THR A 107 8.71 2.62 -3.32
CA THR A 107 9.65 2.56 -2.21
C THR A 107 8.90 2.22 -0.94
N THR A 108 9.38 1.20 -0.25
CA THR A 108 8.74 0.64 0.95
C THR A 108 9.70 0.69 2.13
N LEU A 109 9.21 1.07 3.30
CA LEU A 109 9.93 0.97 4.57
C LEU A 109 9.83 -0.46 5.09
N VAL A 110 10.97 -1.09 5.38
CA VAL A 110 11.08 -2.52 5.74
C VAL A 110 11.35 -2.71 7.24
N SER A 111 12.10 -1.80 7.87
CA SER A 111 12.40 -1.86 9.30
C SER A 111 11.21 -1.40 10.15
N VAL A 112 10.13 -2.18 10.11
CA VAL A 112 8.87 -1.95 10.82
C VAL A 112 8.48 -3.14 11.70
N SER A 113 7.69 -2.88 12.75
CA SER A 113 7.10 -3.92 13.59
C SER A 113 6.04 -4.71 12.81
N GLY A 114 5.57 -5.83 13.37
CA GLY A 114 4.42 -6.55 12.83
C GLY A 114 3.12 -5.72 12.79
N ALA A 115 3.05 -4.61 13.53
CA ALA A 115 1.98 -3.63 13.46
C ALA A 115 2.22 -2.51 12.43
N GLY A 116 3.38 -2.52 11.74
CA GLY A 116 3.79 -1.51 10.77
C GLY A 116 4.38 -0.25 11.37
N ASP A 117 4.69 -0.25 12.68
CA ASP A 117 5.35 0.88 13.31
C ASP A 117 6.84 0.87 12.98
N ARG A 118 7.38 2.02 12.58
CA ARG A 118 8.81 2.18 12.32
C ARG A 118 9.66 1.78 13.52
N GLY A 119 10.82 1.19 13.26
CA GLY A 119 11.84 0.96 14.26
C GLY A 119 12.20 2.24 15.02
N ASN A 120 12.29 2.16 16.33
CA ASN A 120 12.57 3.30 17.22
C ASN A 120 14.06 3.64 17.35
N ARG A 121 14.94 2.96 16.61
CA ARG A 121 16.39 3.18 16.52
C ARG A 121 16.90 2.76 15.15
N TYR A 122 18.22 2.91 14.94
CA TYR A 122 18.92 2.62 13.68
C TYR A 122 18.71 1.19 13.19
N SER A 123 18.51 1.07 11.87
CA SER A 123 18.54 -0.17 11.12
C SER A 123 19.50 -0.04 9.93
N LEU A 124 20.41 -0.99 9.77
CA LEU A 124 21.59 -0.86 8.90
C LEU A 124 21.87 -2.16 8.14
N SER A 125 22.75 -2.04 7.13
CA SER A 125 23.38 -3.18 6.44
C SER A 125 22.37 -4.20 5.88
N PRO A 126 21.44 -3.78 5.02
CA PRO A 126 20.48 -4.70 4.45
C PRO A 126 21.12 -5.67 3.47
N SER A 127 20.58 -6.87 3.41
CA SER A 127 20.88 -7.90 2.42
C SER A 127 19.60 -8.50 1.91
N ILE A 128 19.36 -8.42 0.59
CA ILE A 128 18.15 -8.95 -0.05
C ILE A 128 18.40 -10.31 -0.67
N SER A 129 17.42 -11.22 -0.57
CA SER A 129 17.50 -12.53 -1.20
C SER A 129 17.46 -12.44 -2.74
N ALA A 130 17.95 -13.49 -3.39
CA ALA A 130 18.03 -13.55 -4.83
C ALA A 130 16.67 -13.35 -5.54
N ASP A 131 15.59 -13.86 -4.98
CA ASP A 131 14.21 -13.72 -5.47
C ASP A 131 13.56 -12.38 -5.08
N GLY A 132 14.27 -11.53 -4.33
CA GLY A 132 13.76 -10.25 -3.85
C GLY A 132 12.75 -10.34 -2.71
N ARG A 133 12.50 -11.55 -2.17
CA ARG A 133 11.43 -11.78 -1.19
C ARG A 133 11.84 -11.45 0.25
N PHE A 134 13.07 -11.78 0.64
CA PHE A 134 13.53 -11.62 2.03
C PHE A 134 14.56 -10.52 2.13
N VAL A 135 14.49 -9.72 3.19
CA VAL A 135 15.54 -8.77 3.56
C VAL A 135 16.02 -9.07 4.97
N ALA A 136 17.30 -9.35 5.09
CA ALA A 136 17.97 -9.41 6.38
C ALA A 136 18.64 -8.06 6.66
N PHE A 137 18.62 -7.59 7.93
CA PHE A 137 19.28 -6.35 8.34
C PHE A 137 19.61 -6.36 9.84
N TYR A 138 20.54 -5.52 10.23
CA TYR A 138 20.86 -5.24 11.64
C TYR A 138 19.98 -4.09 12.14
N SER A 139 19.51 -4.16 13.40
CA SER A 139 18.81 -3.05 14.04
C SER A 139 19.03 -3.03 15.55
N ASP A 140 19.16 -1.79 16.08
CA ASP A 140 19.13 -1.51 17.53
C ASP A 140 17.70 -1.24 18.05
N ALA A 141 16.69 -1.29 17.18
CA ALA A 141 15.32 -0.98 17.53
C ALA A 141 14.71 -2.07 18.43
N THR A 142 14.08 -1.64 19.52
CA THR A 142 13.48 -2.53 20.54
C THR A 142 12.00 -2.81 20.32
N ASN A 143 11.43 -2.27 19.24
CA ASN A 143 10.00 -2.38 18.94
C ASN A 143 9.67 -3.19 17.68
N LEU A 144 10.67 -3.72 16.97
CA LEU A 144 10.42 -4.49 15.74
C LEU A 144 9.74 -5.83 16.03
N VAL A 145 10.07 -6.45 17.15
CA VAL A 145 9.43 -7.70 17.62
C VAL A 145 8.96 -7.55 19.08
N PRO A 146 7.85 -8.20 19.46
CA PRO A 146 7.41 -8.21 20.85
C PRO A 146 8.44 -8.89 21.76
N GLY A 147 8.71 -8.30 22.91
CA GLY A 147 9.56 -8.91 23.93
C GLY A 147 11.06 -8.76 23.74
N ASP A 148 11.49 -7.90 22.84
CA ASP A 148 12.90 -7.50 22.77
C ASP A 148 13.23 -6.61 23.99
N THR A 149 13.99 -7.15 24.92
CA THR A 149 14.33 -6.48 26.20
C THR A 149 15.84 -6.45 26.45
N ASN A 150 16.65 -6.97 25.51
CA ASN A 150 18.08 -7.10 25.72
C ASN A 150 18.87 -5.79 25.53
N ASN A 151 18.24 -4.75 24.94
CA ASN A 151 18.85 -3.46 24.57
C ASN A 151 20.14 -3.61 23.72
N SER A 152 20.26 -4.69 22.97
CA SER A 152 21.36 -4.97 22.05
C SER A 152 20.86 -4.95 20.62
N GLY A 153 21.76 -4.72 19.68
CA GLY A 153 21.40 -4.83 18.28
C GLY A 153 21.27 -6.29 17.84
N ASP A 154 20.24 -6.56 17.09
CA ASP A 154 19.85 -7.88 16.61
C ASP A 154 19.79 -7.94 15.07
N ILE A 155 19.77 -9.16 14.54
CA ILE A 155 19.56 -9.41 13.12
C ILE A 155 18.09 -9.79 12.90
N PHE A 156 17.45 -9.03 12.04
CA PHE A 156 16.06 -9.25 11.62
C PHE A 156 16.01 -9.79 10.20
N VAL A 157 15.03 -10.64 9.94
CA VAL A 157 14.67 -11.07 8.58
C VAL A 157 13.21 -10.77 8.36
N VAL A 158 12.93 -10.06 7.28
CA VAL A 158 11.58 -9.66 6.89
C VAL A 158 11.23 -10.35 5.58
N ASP A 159 10.09 -11.02 5.56
CA ASP A 159 9.45 -11.49 4.32
C ASP A 159 8.65 -10.32 3.74
N LEU A 160 9.10 -9.80 2.61
CA LEU A 160 8.47 -8.64 1.97
C LEU A 160 7.06 -8.93 1.46
N THR A 161 6.67 -10.18 1.35
CA THR A 161 5.30 -10.58 1.01
C THR A 161 4.35 -10.48 2.20
N SER A 162 4.87 -10.36 3.41
CA SER A 162 4.11 -10.32 4.66
C SER A 162 4.26 -9.02 5.45
N THR A 163 5.05 -8.04 4.95
CA THR A 163 5.27 -6.77 5.66
C THR A 163 4.13 -5.78 5.45
N PRO A 164 3.76 -4.99 6.48
CA PRO A 164 2.92 -3.81 6.32
C PRO A 164 3.53 -2.84 5.30
N GLY A 165 2.89 -2.66 4.16
CA GLY A 165 3.45 -1.89 3.03
C GLY A 165 4.49 -2.65 2.19
N GLY A 166 4.59 -3.96 2.33
CA GLY A 166 5.48 -4.83 1.55
C GLY A 166 5.25 -4.77 0.05
N ILE A 167 6.29 -5.13 -0.71
CA ILE A 167 6.35 -5.03 -2.19
C ILE A 167 5.48 -6.05 -2.94
N ASN A 168 4.33 -6.40 -2.42
CA ASN A 168 3.34 -7.15 -3.19
C ASN A 168 2.62 -6.23 -4.18
N ASN A 169 3.28 -5.95 -5.29
CA ASN A 169 2.66 -5.41 -6.50
C ASN A 169 2.01 -6.50 -7.39
N SER A 170 1.93 -7.72 -6.91
CA SER A 170 0.93 -8.66 -7.42
C SER A 170 -0.17 -8.67 -6.38
N PRO A 171 -1.40 -8.31 -6.75
CA PRO A 171 -2.52 -8.56 -5.86
C PRO A 171 -2.47 -10.04 -5.50
N ASN A 172 -2.30 -10.34 -4.22
CA ASN A 172 -2.39 -11.70 -3.75
C ASN A 172 -3.87 -12.07 -3.89
N ALA A 173 -4.19 -12.84 -4.92
CA ALA A 173 -5.56 -13.24 -5.16
C ALA A 173 -5.94 -14.33 -4.14
N ILE A 174 -6.72 -13.95 -3.16
CA ILE A 174 -7.31 -14.85 -2.17
C ILE A 174 -8.72 -15.15 -2.65
N ASN A 175 -8.96 -16.41 -3.01
CA ASN A 175 -10.26 -16.82 -3.49
C ASN A 175 -10.92 -17.75 -2.47
N GLY A 176 -12.17 -17.46 -2.18
CA GLY A 176 -13.06 -18.34 -1.42
C GLY A 176 -13.59 -19.51 -2.25
N THR A 177 -14.67 -20.07 -1.77
CA THR A 177 -15.42 -21.18 -2.36
C THR A 177 -16.82 -20.68 -2.77
N ASN A 178 -17.75 -21.61 -3.05
CA ASN A 178 -19.17 -21.28 -3.22
C ASN A 178 -19.98 -21.42 -1.91
N GLY A 179 -19.34 -21.36 -0.77
CA GLY A 179 -19.98 -21.43 0.55
C GLY A 179 -19.39 -20.37 1.47
N ASN A 180 -20.01 -20.13 2.61
CA ASN A 180 -19.63 -19.09 3.56
C ASN A 180 -18.17 -19.22 3.99
N ASP A 181 -17.34 -18.22 3.62
CA ASP A 181 -15.92 -18.18 3.88
C ASP A 181 -15.55 -17.05 4.87
N ASN A 182 -14.40 -17.20 5.51
CA ASN A 182 -13.79 -16.15 6.31
C ASN A 182 -12.37 -15.94 5.80
N LEU A 183 -12.16 -14.90 4.98
CA LEU A 183 -10.91 -14.62 4.30
C LEU A 183 -10.27 -13.36 4.87
N THR A 184 -8.97 -13.43 5.07
CA THR A 184 -8.20 -12.30 5.55
C THR A 184 -6.99 -12.10 4.63
N GLY A 185 -6.82 -10.87 4.17
CA GLY A 185 -5.68 -10.42 3.38
C GLY A 185 -4.39 -10.37 4.19
N THR A 186 -3.44 -9.70 3.63
CA THR A 186 -2.14 -9.42 4.23
C THR A 186 -2.04 -7.94 4.63
N ASN A 187 -0.84 -7.46 4.92
CA ASN A 187 -0.63 -6.01 5.06
C ASN A 187 -0.19 -5.34 3.73
N GLY A 188 -0.31 -6.00 2.61
CA GLY A 188 -0.03 -5.49 1.26
C GLY A 188 -1.31 -5.42 0.44
N ASN A 189 -1.20 -4.89 -0.78
CA ASN A 189 -2.35 -4.78 -1.69
C ASN A 189 -2.85 -6.16 -2.11
N ASP A 190 -4.05 -6.53 -1.70
CA ASP A 190 -4.66 -7.83 -1.96
C ASP A 190 -5.83 -7.72 -2.94
N THR A 191 -6.16 -8.82 -3.58
CA THR A 191 -7.45 -9.03 -4.26
C THR A 191 -8.15 -10.19 -3.59
N ILE A 192 -9.25 -9.92 -2.90
CA ILE A 192 -10.01 -10.93 -2.14
C ILE A 192 -11.35 -11.12 -2.85
N ASN A 193 -11.65 -12.37 -3.20
CA ASN A 193 -12.91 -12.76 -3.85
C ASN A 193 -13.61 -13.81 -2.99
N GLY A 194 -14.80 -13.50 -2.46
CA GLY A 194 -15.65 -14.43 -1.70
C GLY A 194 -16.24 -15.50 -2.60
N LEU A 195 -16.75 -15.10 -3.76
CA LEU A 195 -17.46 -15.87 -4.79
C LEU A 195 -18.93 -16.04 -4.49
N ALA A 196 -19.39 -17.06 -3.76
CA ALA A 196 -20.78 -17.24 -3.39
C ALA A 196 -20.89 -17.74 -1.95
N GLY A 197 -21.96 -17.36 -1.27
CA GLY A 197 -22.15 -17.62 0.16
C GLY A 197 -22.13 -16.32 0.95
N ASP A 198 -22.49 -16.36 2.21
CA ASP A 198 -22.39 -15.18 3.09
C ASP A 198 -20.98 -15.12 3.68
N ASP A 199 -20.14 -14.25 3.15
CA ASP A 199 -18.71 -14.22 3.42
C ASP A 199 -18.30 -13.11 4.40
N VAL A 200 -17.16 -13.32 5.06
CA VAL A 200 -16.47 -12.29 5.86
C VAL A 200 -15.08 -12.06 5.29
N LEU A 201 -14.87 -10.88 4.73
CA LEU A 201 -13.65 -10.53 3.99
C LEU A 201 -12.96 -9.33 4.64
N THR A 202 -11.67 -9.45 4.91
CA THR A 202 -10.88 -8.39 5.56
C THR A 202 -9.58 -8.14 4.82
N GLY A 203 -9.34 -6.91 4.34
CA GLY A 203 -8.10 -6.51 3.65
C GLY A 203 -6.91 -6.32 4.59
N LEU A 204 -7.10 -5.66 5.72
CA LEU A 204 -6.12 -5.24 6.74
C LEU A 204 -5.41 -3.94 6.39
N ARG A 205 -4.24 -3.95 5.82
CA ARG A 205 -3.47 -2.79 5.35
C ARG A 205 -3.13 -3.00 3.89
N GLY A 206 -3.00 -1.91 3.15
CA GLY A 206 -2.73 -1.95 1.72
C GLY A 206 -3.88 -1.31 0.96
N ASN A 207 -3.73 -1.19 -0.33
CA ASN A 207 -4.82 -0.74 -1.20
C ASN A 207 -5.47 -1.99 -1.79
N ASP A 208 -6.54 -2.45 -1.16
CA ASP A 208 -7.14 -3.75 -1.41
C ASP A 208 -8.32 -3.66 -2.39
N ILE A 209 -8.53 -4.74 -3.14
CA ILE A 209 -9.73 -4.95 -3.94
C ILE A 209 -10.49 -6.12 -3.33
N ILE A 210 -11.67 -5.84 -2.80
CA ILE A 210 -12.48 -6.84 -2.09
C ILE A 210 -13.81 -7.00 -2.81
N ASN A 211 -14.07 -8.22 -3.29
CA ASN A 211 -15.30 -8.61 -3.97
C ASN A 211 -16.01 -9.67 -3.14
N GLY A 212 -17.20 -9.36 -2.64
CA GLY A 212 -18.05 -10.33 -1.92
C GLY A 212 -18.50 -11.41 -2.87
N GLY A 213 -19.38 -11.10 -3.79
CA GLY A 213 -19.87 -12.02 -4.80
C GLY A 213 -21.39 -12.20 -4.72
N ASP A 214 -21.86 -13.45 -4.65
CA ASP A 214 -23.28 -13.76 -4.45
C ASP A 214 -23.51 -14.06 -2.97
N GLY A 215 -24.32 -13.30 -2.26
CA GLY A 215 -24.63 -13.57 -0.85
C GLY A 215 -24.78 -12.29 -0.02
N SER A 216 -24.90 -12.42 1.28
CA SER A 216 -24.88 -11.25 2.18
C SER A 216 -23.56 -11.18 2.89
N ASP A 217 -22.68 -10.36 2.34
CA ASP A 217 -21.27 -10.32 2.68
C ASP A 217 -20.91 -9.22 3.68
N ASN A 218 -19.82 -9.41 4.40
CA ASN A 218 -19.27 -8.45 5.34
C ASN A 218 -17.84 -8.12 4.93
N LEU A 219 -17.62 -6.93 4.34
CA LEU A 219 -16.36 -6.51 3.78
C LEU A 219 -15.74 -5.40 4.62
N SER A 220 -14.45 -5.54 4.92
CA SER A 220 -13.66 -4.51 5.60
C SER A 220 -12.35 -4.27 4.84
N GLY A 221 -12.14 -3.06 4.32
CA GLY A 221 -10.89 -2.64 3.67
C GLY A 221 -9.75 -2.56 4.67
N GLY A 222 -9.85 -1.68 5.64
CA GLY A 222 -8.87 -1.55 6.71
C GLY A 222 -8.09 -0.25 6.68
N LYS A 223 -6.80 -0.26 6.35
CA LYS A 223 -6.00 0.96 6.14
C LYS A 223 -5.47 0.96 4.72
N GLY A 224 -5.74 2.02 3.99
CA GLY A 224 -5.29 2.18 2.60
C GLY A 224 -6.34 2.84 1.74
N PHE A 225 -6.20 2.71 0.45
CA PHE A 225 -7.18 3.17 -0.53
C PHE A 225 -7.85 1.93 -1.12
N ASP A 226 -8.94 1.50 -0.49
CA ASP A 226 -9.56 0.22 -0.77
C ASP A 226 -10.70 0.34 -1.78
N THR A 227 -10.97 -0.73 -2.51
CA THR A 227 -12.14 -0.83 -3.40
C THR A 227 -13.01 -1.99 -2.93
N LEU A 228 -14.23 -1.69 -2.50
CA LEU A 228 -15.19 -2.64 -1.97
C LEU A 228 -16.37 -2.81 -2.90
N ASN A 229 -16.61 -4.02 -3.34
CA ASN A 229 -17.75 -4.42 -4.16
C ASN A 229 -18.48 -5.58 -3.46
N GLY A 230 -19.63 -5.30 -2.87
CA GLY A 230 -20.45 -6.35 -2.22
C GLY A 230 -20.87 -7.44 -3.22
N GLY A 231 -21.44 -7.02 -4.33
CA GLY A 231 -21.93 -7.95 -5.35
C GLY A 231 -23.43 -8.12 -5.32
N LEU A 232 -23.91 -9.35 -5.43
CA LEU A 232 -25.35 -9.67 -5.32
C LEU A 232 -25.70 -9.95 -3.87
N GLY A 233 -26.60 -9.15 -3.30
CA GLY A 233 -27.11 -9.38 -1.95
C GLY A 233 -27.25 -8.11 -1.15
N ASN A 234 -27.34 -8.23 0.17
CA ASN A 234 -27.40 -7.06 1.03
C ASN A 234 -26.13 -7.05 1.91
N ASP A 235 -25.17 -6.26 1.51
CA ASP A 235 -23.83 -6.34 2.03
C ASP A 235 -23.56 -5.27 3.09
N ILE A 236 -22.58 -5.53 3.95
CA ILE A 236 -22.04 -4.56 4.90
C ILE A 236 -20.64 -4.21 4.47
N LEU A 237 -20.42 -2.92 4.17
CA LEU A 237 -19.17 -2.40 3.67
C LEU A 237 -18.57 -1.40 4.67
N VAL A 238 -17.30 -1.62 5.04
CA VAL A 238 -16.50 -0.76 5.91
C VAL A 238 -15.21 -0.45 5.18
N GLY A 239 -15.01 0.79 4.73
CA GLY A 239 -13.77 1.22 4.06
C GLY A 239 -12.60 1.24 5.02
N GLY A 240 -12.75 1.93 6.15
CA GLY A 240 -11.74 2.03 7.18
C GLY A 240 -10.99 3.36 7.14
N VAL A 241 -9.66 3.32 7.13
CA VAL A 241 -8.82 4.52 7.11
C VAL A 241 -8.24 4.69 5.71
N GLY A 242 -8.67 5.73 5.02
CA GLY A 242 -8.17 6.05 3.68
C GLY A 242 -9.18 6.82 2.85
N ASN A 243 -8.94 6.86 1.56
CA ASN A 243 -9.91 7.34 0.58
C ASN A 243 -10.40 6.12 -0.20
N ASP A 244 -11.55 5.59 0.22
CA ASP A 244 -12.04 4.32 -0.23
C ASP A 244 -13.05 4.46 -1.36
N VAL A 245 -13.23 3.39 -2.14
CA VAL A 245 -14.19 3.32 -3.25
C VAL A 245 -15.22 2.23 -2.95
N PHE A 246 -16.50 2.64 -2.90
CA PHE A 246 -17.63 1.73 -2.76
C PHE A 246 -18.33 1.55 -4.10
N VAL A 247 -18.45 0.31 -4.58
CA VAL A 247 -19.05 0.00 -5.88
C VAL A 247 -20.53 -0.31 -5.70
N LEU A 248 -21.40 0.46 -6.39
CA LEU A 248 -22.86 0.30 -6.34
C LEU A 248 -23.45 0.12 -7.73
N GLY A 249 -24.47 -0.71 -7.86
CA GLY A 249 -25.16 -0.97 -9.12
C GLY A 249 -26.63 -1.38 -8.95
N GLY A 250 -27.46 -1.14 -9.94
CA GLY A 250 -28.85 -1.61 -9.94
C GLY A 250 -28.94 -3.12 -10.07
N GLY A 251 -29.87 -3.73 -9.35
CA GLY A 251 -30.14 -5.16 -9.37
C GLY A 251 -29.19 -5.99 -8.51
N LEU A 252 -28.31 -5.37 -7.75
CA LEU A 252 -27.32 -6.06 -6.91
C LEU A 252 -27.85 -6.34 -5.50
N GLY A 253 -28.75 -5.50 -4.97
CA GLY A 253 -29.27 -5.57 -3.61
C GLY A 253 -29.25 -4.23 -2.90
N VAL A 254 -29.23 -4.23 -1.59
CA VAL A 254 -29.21 -3.02 -0.75
C VAL A 254 -28.03 -3.09 0.20
N ASP A 255 -27.00 -2.32 -0.07
CA ASP A 255 -25.80 -2.35 0.73
C ASP A 255 -25.85 -1.35 1.90
N THR A 256 -25.15 -1.67 2.96
CA THR A 256 -24.95 -0.79 4.10
C THR A 256 -23.49 -0.33 4.14
N ILE A 257 -23.22 0.94 3.88
CA ILE A 257 -21.90 1.54 4.03
C ILE A 257 -21.86 2.18 5.42
N SER A 258 -21.00 1.66 6.29
CA SER A 258 -21.04 1.96 7.73
C SER A 258 -20.19 3.14 8.15
N ASP A 259 -19.21 3.55 7.34
CA ASP A 259 -18.19 4.55 7.69
C ASP A 259 -17.86 5.54 6.58
N PHE A 260 -18.73 5.75 5.61
CA PHE A 260 -18.51 6.68 4.49
C PHE A 260 -18.07 8.06 4.98
N ALA A 261 -16.85 8.45 4.66
CA ALA A 261 -16.25 9.73 5.00
C ALA A 261 -16.39 10.71 3.82
N ASN A 262 -17.40 11.60 3.88
CA ASN A 262 -17.62 12.63 2.84
C ASN A 262 -16.34 13.43 2.54
N SER A 263 -16.06 13.71 1.29
CA SER A 263 -14.86 14.37 0.78
C SER A 263 -13.55 13.55 0.87
N GLN A 264 -13.62 12.30 1.29
CA GLN A 264 -12.51 11.34 1.29
C GLN A 264 -12.87 10.13 0.43
N ASP A 265 -14.01 9.50 0.76
CA ASP A 265 -14.46 8.32 0.06
C ASP A 265 -15.27 8.67 -1.20
N THR A 266 -15.36 7.71 -2.10
CA THR A 266 -16.10 7.86 -3.35
C THR A 266 -16.98 6.66 -3.64
N ILE A 267 -18.04 6.88 -4.39
CA ILE A 267 -18.95 5.85 -4.87
C ILE A 267 -18.74 5.66 -6.37
N GLN A 268 -18.42 4.45 -6.78
CA GLN A 268 -18.35 4.06 -8.18
C GLN A 268 -19.68 3.44 -8.61
N LEU A 269 -20.35 4.06 -9.57
CA LEU A 269 -21.58 3.51 -10.14
C LEU A 269 -21.25 2.59 -11.32
N ILE A 270 -21.88 1.42 -11.35
CA ILE A 270 -21.74 0.44 -12.44
C ILE A 270 -23.07 0.20 -13.16
N ASN A 271 -23.08 -0.69 -14.15
CA ASN A 271 -24.25 -1.06 -14.94
C ASN A 271 -24.91 0.14 -15.67
N GLY A 272 -24.09 1.16 -16.02
CA GLY A 272 -24.54 2.33 -16.77
C GLY A 272 -25.34 3.36 -15.95
N LEU A 273 -25.32 3.26 -14.62
CA LEU A 273 -25.89 4.27 -13.72
C LEU A 273 -25.00 5.52 -13.69
N THR A 274 -25.64 6.68 -13.60
CA THR A 274 -25.00 7.97 -13.42
C THR A 274 -25.63 8.70 -12.24
N PHE A 275 -24.93 9.67 -11.64
CA PHE A 275 -25.46 10.46 -10.52
C PHE A 275 -26.81 11.11 -10.85
N GLY A 276 -27.00 11.61 -12.09
CA GLY A 276 -28.26 12.23 -12.53
C GLY A 276 -29.49 11.30 -12.54
N GLN A 277 -29.28 9.99 -12.42
CA GLN A 277 -30.34 8.97 -12.33
C GLN A 277 -30.66 8.58 -10.88
N LEU A 278 -29.96 9.17 -9.90
CA LEU A 278 -30.14 8.86 -8.49
C LEU A 278 -31.08 9.85 -7.79
N SER A 279 -31.65 9.38 -6.69
CA SER A 279 -32.39 10.17 -5.70
C SER A 279 -31.73 9.94 -4.34
N ILE A 280 -31.27 11.03 -3.75
CA ILE A 280 -30.64 11.05 -2.42
C ILE A 280 -31.67 11.53 -1.41
N SER A 281 -31.94 10.74 -0.38
CA SER A 281 -33.04 11.01 0.57
C SER A 281 -32.68 10.55 2.00
N PRO A 282 -33.34 11.11 3.04
CA PRO A 282 -33.16 10.62 4.40
C PRO A 282 -33.59 9.15 4.55
N GLY A 283 -32.79 8.36 5.24
CA GLY A 283 -33.09 7.04 5.75
C GLY A 283 -33.30 7.03 7.28
N THR A 284 -33.43 5.85 7.86
CA THR A 284 -33.60 5.69 9.32
C THR A 284 -32.35 6.13 10.07
N ASP A 285 -31.16 5.74 9.57
CA ASP A 285 -29.88 5.92 10.28
C ASP A 285 -28.87 6.76 9.46
N GLY A 286 -29.33 7.45 8.40
CA GLY A 286 -28.44 8.23 7.54
C GLY A 286 -29.08 8.56 6.17
N THR A 287 -28.34 8.32 5.10
CA THR A 287 -28.73 8.65 3.72
C THR A 287 -29.06 7.39 2.93
N LEU A 288 -30.15 7.43 2.18
CA LEU A 288 -30.50 6.41 1.18
C LEU A 288 -30.17 6.90 -0.22
N ILE A 289 -29.44 6.07 -0.96
CA ILE A 289 -29.16 6.23 -2.40
C ILE A 289 -30.12 5.33 -3.16
N ARG A 290 -30.90 5.92 -4.07
CA ARG A 290 -31.94 5.19 -4.84
C ARG A 290 -31.82 5.49 -6.34
N VAL A 291 -32.27 4.55 -7.15
CA VAL A 291 -32.55 4.82 -8.57
C VAL A 291 -33.85 5.62 -8.67
N ALA A 292 -33.80 6.83 -9.20
CA ALA A 292 -34.95 7.76 -9.20
C ALA A 292 -36.17 7.22 -9.99
N SER A 293 -35.93 6.46 -11.05
CA SER A 293 -37.00 5.96 -11.94
C SER A 293 -37.73 4.75 -11.37
N SER A 294 -37.05 3.86 -10.66
CA SER A 294 -37.61 2.62 -10.09
C SER A 294 -37.94 2.75 -8.61
N GLY A 295 -37.28 3.65 -7.88
CA GLY A 295 -37.32 3.74 -6.43
C GLY A 295 -36.47 2.67 -5.74
N GLU A 296 -35.76 1.85 -6.50
CA GLU A 296 -34.83 0.84 -5.99
C GLU A 296 -33.78 1.46 -5.07
N VAL A 297 -33.58 0.91 -3.88
CA VAL A 297 -32.51 1.33 -2.97
C VAL A 297 -31.23 0.60 -3.37
N LEU A 298 -30.17 1.34 -3.56
CA LEU A 298 -28.83 0.80 -3.84
C LEU A 298 -28.03 0.66 -2.55
N ALA A 299 -28.06 1.71 -1.71
CA ALA A 299 -27.31 1.69 -0.46
C ALA A 299 -27.92 2.59 0.61
N SER A 300 -27.54 2.30 1.87
CA SER A 300 -27.71 3.13 3.06
C SER A 300 -26.33 3.56 3.57
N LEU A 301 -26.09 4.88 3.63
CA LEU A 301 -24.88 5.47 4.23
C LEU A 301 -25.18 5.82 5.69
N ILE A 302 -24.60 5.06 6.62
CA ILE A 302 -24.88 5.24 8.06
C ILE A 302 -24.23 6.52 8.59
N GLY A 303 -24.98 7.32 9.34
CA GLY A 303 -24.50 8.54 9.97
C GLY A 303 -24.25 9.73 9.03
N VAL A 304 -24.46 9.59 7.72
CA VAL A 304 -24.23 10.63 6.73
C VAL A 304 -25.53 11.38 6.45
N ALA A 305 -25.50 12.71 6.50
CA ALA A 305 -26.68 13.53 6.17
C ALA A 305 -26.84 13.67 4.64
N PRO A 306 -28.09 13.60 4.09
CA PRO A 306 -28.33 13.62 2.64
C PRO A 306 -27.82 14.86 1.90
N ASN A 307 -27.79 16.00 2.58
CA ASN A 307 -27.28 17.26 2.01
C ASN A 307 -25.75 17.33 1.88
N LEU A 308 -25.04 16.32 2.37
CA LEU A 308 -23.60 16.18 2.22
C LEU A 308 -23.23 15.35 0.97
N ILE A 309 -24.18 14.65 0.37
CA ILE A 309 -23.93 13.79 -0.80
C ILE A 309 -24.25 14.52 -2.08
N GLY A 310 -23.25 14.74 -2.90
CA GLY A 310 -23.29 15.44 -4.16
C GLY A 310 -22.58 14.71 -5.30
N PRO A 311 -22.57 15.25 -6.53
CA PRO A 311 -21.93 14.62 -7.67
C PRO A 311 -20.41 14.43 -7.49
N GLU A 312 -19.77 15.20 -6.59
CA GLU A 312 -18.36 15.12 -6.23
C GLU A 312 -17.97 13.81 -5.50
N ASP A 313 -18.95 13.18 -4.86
CA ASP A 313 -18.76 11.90 -4.16
C ASP A 313 -18.85 10.68 -5.09
N PHE A 314 -19.12 10.91 -6.38
CA PHE A 314 -19.27 9.84 -7.35
C PHE A 314 -18.18 9.89 -8.42
N LEU A 315 -17.57 8.73 -8.69
CA LEU A 315 -16.65 8.59 -9.80
C LEU A 315 -17.42 8.68 -11.13
N SER A 316 -17.02 9.62 -11.99
CA SER A 316 -17.49 9.67 -13.37
C SER A 316 -16.78 8.58 -14.19
N VAL A 317 -17.52 7.62 -14.70
CA VAL A 317 -17.04 6.59 -15.64
C VAL A 317 -17.17 7.11 -17.07
#